data_eef22d3ffcba7facc919121c669dddf7
#
_entry.id   eef22d3ffcba7facc919121c669dddf7
#
_cell.length_a   1.000
_cell.length_b   1.000
_cell.length_c   1.000
_cell.angle_alpha   90.00
_cell.angle_beta   90.00
_cell.angle_gamma   90.00
#
_symmetry.space_group_name_H-M   'P 1'
#
loop_
_entity.id
_entity.type
_entity.pdbx_description
1 polymer ?
#
loop_
_entity_poly.entity_id
_entity_poly.type
_entity_poly.pdbx_seq_one_letter_code
_entity_poly.pdbx_strand_id
1 'polypeptide(L)'
;MLAGVASQFLRGNACLAQAPPCPAPAAFTLTDALSRPGCVRELNLRGQALEQLPASLDRLPRLRRLYAHENHLRHLPEALTGLDSLQVLFVNKNGLLDLPPALGNLHRLTQLQIDQNALRELPPSIGGLDSLRFLLAAWNNFTSFPEQLSELGRLEYFDGSHNQLLFLPAALGQLRRLRYAYLNDNRLERLPARLGTLTRLEELNLANNQLTDLPASLGQCAQLKVLIVSGNQLKALPKQLGRLQNLEMLIANDNQLTALPRSLARLRKLKTIIVKGNAFTPEACRQAQALLPDATIYFQ
;
A
#
# COMPACT_ATOMS: atom_id res chain seq x y z
N MET A 1 73.72 -7.45 -48.77
CA MET A 1 72.57 -6.88 -49.47
C MET A 1 71.32 -7.03 -48.62
N LEU A 2 70.64 -5.88 -48.36
CA LEU A 2 69.26 -5.75 -47.89
C LEU A 2 68.92 -6.23 -46.48
N ALA A 3 68.97 -5.48 -45.41
CA ALA A 3 68.04 -4.50 -44.88
C ALA A 3 66.62 -5.07 -44.71
N GLY A 4 66.24 -5.41 -43.51
CA GLY A 4 64.89 -5.74 -43.07
C GLY A 4 64.58 -5.04 -41.76
N VAL A 5 63.87 -3.91 -41.81
CA VAL A 5 63.50 -3.09 -40.66
C VAL A 5 62.39 -3.79 -39.87
N ALA A 6 62.67 -4.17 -38.67
CA ALA A 6 61.66 -4.63 -37.73
C ALA A 6 60.99 -3.44 -37.07
N SER A 7 59.75 -3.13 -37.47
CA SER A 7 58.91 -2.17 -36.79
C SER A 7 58.41 -2.74 -35.45
N GLN A 8 58.86 -2.16 -34.39
CA GLN A 8 58.35 -2.40 -33.03
C GLN A 8 56.95 -1.82 -32.92
N PHE A 9 55.93 -2.67 -32.89
CA PHE A 9 54.58 -2.32 -32.47
C PHE A 9 54.57 -2.13 -30.94
N LEU A 10 54.63 -0.92 -30.52
CA LEU A 10 54.27 -0.51 -29.17
C LEU A 10 52.78 -0.79 -28.96
N ARG A 11 52.42 -1.91 -28.39
CA ARG A 11 51.10 -2.15 -27.80
C ARG A 11 51.04 -1.35 -26.54
N GLY A 12 50.44 -0.18 -26.64
CA GLY A 12 49.97 0.55 -25.47
C GLY A 12 48.92 -0.29 -24.75
N ASN A 13 49.28 -0.94 -23.65
CA ASN A 13 48.35 -1.44 -22.68
C ASN A 13 47.69 -0.18 -22.03
N ALA A 14 46.56 0.23 -22.60
CA ALA A 14 45.65 1.10 -21.84
C ALA A 14 45.19 0.29 -20.61
N CYS A 15 45.89 0.52 -19.52
CA CYS A 15 45.44 0.11 -18.20
C CYS A 15 44.05 0.76 -18.00
N LEU A 16 42.98 -0.01 -18.24
CA LEU A 16 41.64 0.39 -17.80
C LEU A 16 41.75 0.52 -16.29
N ALA A 17 41.99 1.76 -15.85
CA ALA A 17 41.93 2.10 -14.43
C ALA A 17 40.58 1.64 -13.92
N GLN A 18 40.59 0.50 -13.22
CA GLN A 18 39.38 0.09 -12.49
C GLN A 18 39.01 1.23 -11.57
N ALA A 19 37.81 1.77 -11.77
CA ALA A 19 37.27 2.77 -10.87
C ALA A 19 37.47 2.29 -9.42
N PRO A 20 37.99 3.14 -8.53
CA PRO A 20 38.23 2.74 -7.15
C PRO A 20 36.96 2.10 -6.57
N PRO A 21 37.11 1.05 -5.75
CA PRO A 21 35.95 0.39 -5.16
C PRO A 21 35.12 1.44 -4.42
N CYS A 22 33.81 1.47 -4.70
CA CYS A 22 32.90 2.40 -4.05
C CYS A 22 33.02 2.27 -2.52
N PRO A 23 33.29 3.33 -1.78
CA PRO A 23 33.15 3.32 -0.33
C PRO A 23 31.71 2.97 0.03
N ALA A 24 31.32 2.92 1.31
CA ALA A 24 30.00 2.52 1.75
C ALA A 24 28.86 2.98 0.80
N PRO A 25 27.90 2.12 0.41
CA PRO A 25 26.83 2.47 -0.54
C PRO A 25 25.76 3.39 0.06
N ALA A 26 25.79 3.63 1.37
CA ALA A 26 24.88 4.53 2.08
C ALA A 26 25.50 5.92 2.27
N ALA A 27 24.66 6.94 2.16
CA ALA A 27 24.96 8.33 2.48
C ALA A 27 23.92 8.88 3.47
N PHE A 28 24.36 9.76 4.37
CA PHE A 28 23.49 10.34 5.40
C PHE A 28 23.32 11.86 5.24
N THR A 29 23.98 12.44 4.27
CA THR A 29 23.81 13.83 3.85
C THR A 29 23.82 13.96 2.34
N LEU A 30 23.17 14.99 1.84
CA LEU A 30 23.19 15.30 0.40
C LEU A 30 24.60 15.61 -0.10
N THR A 31 25.40 16.34 0.67
CA THR A 31 26.78 16.68 0.33
C THR A 31 27.63 15.43 0.14
N ASP A 32 27.54 14.45 1.07
CA ASP A 32 28.24 13.19 0.92
C ASP A 32 27.74 12.41 -0.29
N ALA A 33 26.43 12.30 -0.49
CA ALA A 33 25.85 11.61 -1.65
C ALA A 33 26.35 12.21 -2.97
N LEU A 34 26.32 13.54 -3.12
CA LEU A 34 26.69 14.25 -4.35
C LEU A 34 28.21 14.27 -4.58
N SER A 35 29.03 14.03 -3.58
CA SER A 35 30.49 13.89 -3.74
C SER A 35 30.88 12.57 -4.44
N ARG A 36 30.03 11.54 -4.40
CA ARG A 36 30.28 10.21 -4.95
C ARG A 36 29.02 9.59 -5.61
N PRO A 37 28.39 10.29 -6.56
CA PRO A 37 27.04 9.96 -7.05
C PRO A 37 26.92 8.56 -7.69
N GLY A 38 28.01 8.07 -8.33
CA GLY A 38 28.02 6.73 -8.92
C GLY A 38 28.09 5.56 -7.92
N CYS A 39 28.34 5.83 -6.64
CA CYS A 39 28.48 4.81 -5.59
C CYS A 39 27.23 4.70 -4.71
N VAL A 40 26.47 5.78 -4.53
CA VAL A 40 25.37 5.84 -3.57
C VAL A 40 24.17 5.03 -4.07
N ARG A 41 23.75 4.08 -3.24
CA ARG A 41 22.54 3.25 -3.45
C ARG A 41 21.46 3.53 -2.41
N GLU A 42 21.84 4.12 -1.31
CA GLU A 42 20.95 4.47 -0.21
C GLU A 42 21.28 5.88 0.29
N LEU A 43 20.26 6.71 0.42
CA LEU A 43 20.36 8.06 0.97
C LEU A 43 19.35 8.18 2.12
N ASN A 44 19.90 8.40 3.32
CA ASN A 44 19.10 8.56 4.52
C ASN A 44 19.15 9.99 5.02
N LEU A 45 18.06 10.71 4.81
CA LEU A 45 17.84 12.11 5.19
C LEU A 45 16.77 12.23 6.28
N ARG A 46 16.48 11.16 7.01
CA ARG A 46 15.46 11.16 8.06
C ARG A 46 15.74 12.23 9.13
N GLY A 47 14.71 12.97 9.52
CA GLY A 47 14.73 13.83 10.71
C GLY A 47 15.71 14.99 10.63
N GLN A 48 16.04 15.48 9.43
CA GLN A 48 17.02 16.56 9.23
C GLN A 48 16.36 17.95 9.11
N ALA A 49 15.08 18.07 9.46
CA ALA A 49 14.31 19.31 9.36
C ALA A 49 14.35 19.96 7.96
N LEU A 50 14.43 19.13 6.91
CA LEU A 50 14.49 19.61 5.52
C LEU A 50 13.14 20.16 5.08
N GLU A 51 13.14 21.37 4.51
CA GLU A 51 11.95 21.97 3.90
C GLU A 51 11.78 21.57 2.44
N GLN A 52 12.87 21.19 1.78
CA GLN A 52 12.88 20.76 0.37
C GLN A 52 14.00 19.79 0.06
N LEU A 53 13.78 18.93 -0.92
CA LEU A 53 14.83 18.11 -1.54
C LEU A 53 15.36 18.85 -2.78
N PRO A 54 16.68 18.84 -3.04
CA PRO A 54 17.24 19.57 -4.17
C PRO A 54 16.98 18.85 -5.50
N ALA A 55 16.93 19.63 -6.59
CA ALA A 55 16.82 19.09 -7.93
C ALA A 55 18.01 18.19 -8.31
N SER A 56 19.19 18.41 -7.71
CA SER A 56 20.40 17.62 -7.97
C SER A 56 20.32 16.13 -7.53
N LEU A 57 19.18 15.68 -7.02
CA LEU A 57 18.91 14.25 -6.77
C LEU A 57 19.04 13.40 -8.05
N ASP A 58 18.71 13.95 -9.23
CA ASP A 58 18.87 13.31 -10.55
C ASP A 58 20.33 12.86 -10.83
N ARG A 59 21.30 13.48 -10.15
CA ARG A 59 22.71 13.11 -10.24
C ARG A 59 23.06 11.80 -9.51
N LEU A 60 22.10 11.11 -8.89
CA LEU A 60 22.28 9.85 -8.15
C LEU A 60 21.69 8.64 -8.92
N PRO A 61 22.22 8.28 -10.10
CA PRO A 61 21.57 7.33 -11.02
C PRO A 61 21.47 5.90 -10.47
N ARG A 62 22.25 5.58 -9.42
CA ARG A 62 22.24 4.26 -8.78
C ARG A 62 21.46 4.23 -7.47
N LEU A 63 20.78 5.31 -7.10
CA LEU A 63 20.01 5.38 -5.88
C LEU A 63 18.84 4.40 -5.92
N ARG A 64 18.79 3.52 -4.92
CA ARG A 64 17.75 2.49 -4.76
C ARG A 64 16.82 2.77 -3.60
N ARG A 65 17.30 3.40 -2.56
CA ARG A 65 16.53 3.71 -1.35
C ARG A 65 16.74 5.17 -0.95
N LEU A 66 15.63 5.88 -0.84
CA LEU A 66 15.58 7.24 -0.32
C LEU A 66 14.69 7.30 0.91
N TYR A 67 15.26 7.64 2.05
CA TYR A 67 14.56 7.88 3.29
C TYR A 67 14.62 9.38 3.60
N ALA A 68 13.49 10.06 3.44
CA ALA A 68 13.33 11.48 3.73
C ALA A 68 12.12 11.76 4.63
N HIS A 69 11.73 10.74 5.41
CA HIS A 69 10.62 10.86 6.37
C HIS A 69 11.02 11.68 7.62
N GLU A 70 10.00 12.16 8.35
CA GLU A 70 10.19 12.99 9.54
C GLU A 70 10.97 14.29 9.22
N ASN A 71 10.55 15.00 8.17
CA ASN A 71 11.07 16.30 7.76
C ASN A 71 9.93 17.32 7.63
N HIS A 72 10.17 18.47 6.99
CA HIS A 72 9.19 19.53 6.75
C HIS A 72 8.92 19.74 5.26
N LEU A 73 9.05 18.68 4.45
CA LEU A 73 8.86 18.73 3.00
C LEU A 73 7.41 19.07 2.67
N ARG A 74 7.20 20.08 1.81
CA ARG A 74 5.88 20.44 1.26
C ARG A 74 5.65 19.90 -0.14
N HIS A 75 6.73 19.74 -0.90
CA HIS A 75 6.72 19.22 -2.27
C HIS A 75 7.93 18.32 -2.49
N LEU A 76 7.81 17.42 -3.46
CA LEU A 76 8.94 16.64 -3.96
C LEU A 76 9.38 17.21 -5.30
N PRO A 77 10.71 17.34 -5.58
CA PRO A 77 11.19 17.86 -6.84
C PRO A 77 10.89 16.89 -8.00
N GLU A 78 10.58 17.41 -9.18
CA GLU A 78 10.40 16.61 -10.40
C GLU A 78 11.62 15.74 -10.72
N ALA A 79 12.82 16.22 -10.39
CA ALA A 79 14.08 15.47 -10.54
C ALA A 79 14.07 14.09 -9.85
N LEU A 80 13.21 13.90 -8.81
CA LEU A 80 13.01 12.61 -8.17
C LEU A 80 12.54 11.55 -9.16
N THR A 81 11.69 11.93 -10.11
CA THR A 81 11.04 11.01 -11.06
C THR A 81 12.00 10.45 -12.12
N GLY A 82 13.21 11.00 -12.22
CA GLY A 82 14.31 10.50 -13.06
C GLY A 82 15.18 9.44 -12.37
N LEU A 83 14.87 9.04 -11.14
CA LEU A 83 15.65 8.03 -10.42
C LEU A 83 15.25 6.61 -10.81
N ASP A 84 15.56 6.19 -12.03
CA ASP A 84 15.14 4.90 -12.62
C ASP A 84 15.51 3.66 -11.79
N SER A 85 16.49 3.78 -10.89
CA SER A 85 16.93 2.68 -10.02
C SER A 85 16.18 2.62 -8.70
N LEU A 86 15.30 3.62 -8.38
CA LEU A 86 14.67 3.75 -7.08
C LEU A 86 13.68 2.60 -6.81
N GLN A 87 13.83 1.97 -5.66
CA GLN A 87 13.03 0.83 -5.22
C GLN A 87 12.23 1.14 -3.95
N VAL A 88 12.74 2.03 -3.11
CA VAL A 88 12.13 2.42 -1.84
C VAL A 88 12.12 3.92 -1.72
N LEU A 89 10.95 4.48 -1.49
CA LEU A 89 10.76 5.92 -1.24
C LEU A 89 9.92 6.10 0.03
N PHE A 90 10.54 6.60 1.10
CA PHE A 90 9.88 6.93 2.35
C PHE A 90 9.93 8.44 2.56
N VAL A 91 8.77 9.06 2.42
CA VAL A 91 8.55 10.51 2.62
C VAL A 91 7.37 10.76 3.57
N ASN A 92 7.04 9.76 4.37
CA ASN A 92 6.01 9.86 5.38
C ASN A 92 6.40 10.83 6.52
N LYS A 93 5.40 11.29 7.28
CA LYS A 93 5.59 12.29 8.36
C LYS A 93 6.30 13.55 7.86
N ASN A 94 5.69 14.18 6.88
CA ASN A 94 6.07 15.47 6.31
C ASN A 94 4.84 16.37 6.18
N GLY A 95 4.95 17.46 5.44
CA GLY A 95 3.82 18.35 5.12
C GLY A 95 3.45 18.34 3.65
N LEU A 96 3.65 17.22 2.94
CA LEU A 96 3.45 17.13 1.49
C LEU A 96 2.01 17.46 1.10
N LEU A 97 1.85 18.40 0.17
CA LEU A 97 0.57 18.84 -0.37
C LEU A 97 0.21 18.08 -1.65
N ASP A 98 1.22 17.67 -2.41
CA ASP A 98 1.13 16.98 -3.69
C ASP A 98 2.31 16.03 -3.92
N LEU A 99 2.19 15.24 -4.98
CA LEU A 99 3.25 14.37 -5.50
C LEU A 99 3.55 14.75 -6.94
N PRO A 100 4.80 14.57 -7.43
CA PRO A 100 5.16 14.90 -8.80
C PRO A 100 4.23 14.23 -9.81
N PRO A 101 3.71 14.97 -10.82
CA PRO A 101 2.84 14.42 -11.85
C PRO A 101 3.46 13.23 -12.60
N ALA A 102 4.78 13.17 -12.74
CA ALA A 102 5.51 12.08 -13.39
C ALA A 102 5.98 10.98 -12.44
N LEU A 103 5.41 10.86 -11.22
CA LEU A 103 5.79 9.85 -10.22
C LEU A 103 5.79 8.42 -10.78
N GLY A 104 4.89 8.12 -11.72
CA GLY A 104 4.77 6.81 -12.37
C GLY A 104 6.00 6.36 -13.14
N ASN A 105 6.93 7.25 -13.47
CA ASN A 105 8.20 6.89 -14.13
C ASN A 105 9.12 6.04 -13.24
N LEU A 106 8.85 5.98 -11.93
CA LEU A 106 9.61 5.13 -11.01
C LEU A 106 9.21 3.65 -11.11
N HIS A 107 9.33 3.07 -12.31
CA HIS A 107 8.87 1.71 -12.63
C HIS A 107 9.46 0.60 -11.75
N ARG A 108 10.60 0.85 -11.09
CA ARG A 108 11.25 -0.11 -10.17
C ARG A 108 10.85 0.07 -8.72
N LEU A 109 10.01 1.07 -8.41
CA LEU A 109 9.58 1.33 -7.05
C LEU A 109 8.75 0.16 -6.53
N THR A 110 9.16 -0.41 -5.40
CA THR A 110 8.49 -1.54 -4.74
C THR A 110 7.78 -1.13 -3.46
N GLN A 111 8.25 -0.06 -2.83
CA GLN A 111 7.70 0.45 -1.57
C GLN A 111 7.59 1.98 -1.62
N LEU A 112 6.38 2.48 -1.41
CA LEU A 112 6.07 3.91 -1.33
C LEU A 112 5.37 4.19 0.01
N GLN A 113 6.02 4.98 0.87
CA GLN A 113 5.43 5.45 2.13
C GLN A 113 5.25 6.97 2.06
N ILE A 114 3.99 7.37 2.01
CA ILE A 114 3.52 8.75 1.95
C ILE A 114 2.53 9.05 3.09
N ASP A 115 2.41 8.16 4.05
CA ASP A 115 1.52 8.32 5.20
C ASP A 115 1.88 9.55 6.06
N GLN A 116 0.92 10.06 6.81
CA GLN A 116 1.09 11.23 7.69
C GLN A 116 1.63 12.46 6.93
N ASN A 117 0.87 12.89 5.93
CA ASN A 117 1.09 14.09 5.12
C ASN A 117 -0.22 14.88 4.96
N ALA A 118 -0.25 15.86 4.07
CA ALA A 118 -1.43 16.66 3.76
C ALA A 118 -1.96 16.43 2.32
N LEU A 119 -1.64 15.27 1.72
CA LEU A 119 -1.98 14.93 0.35
C LEU A 119 -3.51 14.85 0.17
N ARG A 120 -4.00 15.41 -0.95
CA ARG A 120 -5.43 15.39 -1.32
C ARG A 120 -5.74 14.41 -2.44
N GLU A 121 -4.77 14.14 -3.30
CA GLU A 121 -4.90 13.27 -4.46
C GLU A 121 -3.61 12.54 -4.78
N LEU A 122 -3.70 11.40 -5.45
CA LEU A 122 -2.59 10.74 -6.11
C LEU A 122 -2.58 11.14 -7.58
N PRO A 123 -1.41 11.38 -8.19
CA PRO A 123 -1.36 11.67 -9.62
C PRO A 123 -1.83 10.44 -10.43
N PRO A 124 -2.54 10.63 -11.57
CA PRO A 124 -2.95 9.50 -12.43
C PRO A 124 -1.79 8.62 -12.88
N SER A 125 -0.58 9.18 -12.98
CA SER A 125 0.63 8.41 -13.28
C SER A 125 0.97 7.33 -12.26
N ILE A 126 0.33 7.31 -11.09
CA ILE A 126 0.53 6.26 -10.07
C ILE A 126 0.43 4.86 -10.68
N GLY A 127 -0.44 4.65 -11.69
CA GLY A 127 -0.58 3.38 -12.42
C GLY A 127 0.71 2.89 -13.07
N GLY A 128 1.65 3.78 -13.40
CA GLY A 128 2.95 3.45 -13.98
C GLY A 128 3.95 2.82 -13.00
N LEU A 129 3.64 2.74 -11.71
CA LEU A 129 4.51 2.08 -10.72
C LEU A 129 4.41 0.54 -10.81
N ASP A 130 4.82 -0.02 -11.95
CA ASP A 130 4.65 -1.42 -12.33
C ASP A 130 5.18 -2.45 -11.31
N SER A 131 6.15 -2.05 -10.49
CA SER A 131 6.79 -2.92 -9.49
C SER A 131 6.24 -2.74 -8.09
N LEU A 132 5.30 -1.81 -7.85
CA LEU A 132 4.86 -1.45 -6.50
C LEU A 132 4.14 -2.62 -5.81
N ARG A 133 4.63 -2.94 -4.61
CA ARG A 133 4.07 -3.99 -3.75
C ARG A 133 3.47 -3.44 -2.46
N PHE A 134 4.01 -2.35 -1.95
CA PHE A 134 3.59 -1.75 -0.68
C PHE A 134 3.30 -0.25 -0.89
N LEU A 135 2.05 0.15 -0.69
CA LEU A 135 1.60 1.54 -0.69
C LEU A 135 1.01 1.88 0.68
N LEU A 136 1.70 2.75 1.42
CA LEU A 136 1.23 3.29 2.69
C LEU A 136 0.86 4.76 2.47
N ALA A 137 -0.43 5.06 2.51
CA ALA A 137 -1.02 6.37 2.22
C ALA A 137 -1.98 6.83 3.34
N ALA A 138 -1.89 6.20 4.51
CA ALA A 138 -2.73 6.51 5.66
C ALA A 138 -2.47 7.94 6.20
N TRP A 139 -3.42 8.48 6.95
CA TRP A 139 -3.27 9.79 7.61
C TRP A 139 -2.94 10.91 6.61
N ASN A 140 -3.82 11.07 5.63
CA ASN A 140 -3.78 12.12 4.63
C ASN A 140 -5.17 12.76 4.47
N ASN A 141 -5.37 13.56 3.43
CA ASN A 141 -6.64 14.22 3.14
C ASN A 141 -7.30 13.68 1.85
N PHE A 142 -7.04 12.43 1.46
CA PHE A 142 -7.61 11.85 0.25
C PHE A 142 -9.13 11.76 0.34
N THR A 143 -9.82 12.29 -0.67
CA THR A 143 -11.29 12.12 -0.82
C THR A 143 -11.65 11.01 -1.78
N SER A 144 -10.74 10.68 -2.68
CA SER A 144 -10.81 9.57 -3.63
C SER A 144 -9.42 9.15 -4.09
N PHE A 145 -9.33 7.99 -4.74
CA PHE A 145 -8.14 7.57 -5.47
C PHE A 145 -8.44 7.52 -6.97
N PRO A 146 -7.45 7.79 -7.85
CA PRO A 146 -7.63 7.72 -9.29
C PRO A 146 -7.89 6.27 -9.74
N GLU A 147 -8.64 6.08 -10.83
CA GLU A 147 -8.91 4.74 -11.38
C GLU A 147 -7.60 3.99 -11.72
N GLN A 148 -6.54 4.70 -12.08
CA GLN A 148 -5.21 4.16 -12.37
C GLN A 148 -4.56 3.45 -11.18
N LEU A 149 -5.04 3.68 -9.94
CA LEU A 149 -4.61 2.88 -8.79
C LEU A 149 -4.82 1.38 -9.06
N SER A 150 -5.86 1.02 -9.81
CA SER A 150 -6.18 -0.36 -10.16
C SER A 150 -5.18 -1.02 -11.12
N GLU A 151 -4.29 -0.25 -11.74
CA GLU A 151 -3.23 -0.73 -12.65
C GLU A 151 -2.03 -1.30 -11.89
N LEU A 152 -1.93 -1.06 -10.57
CA LEU A 152 -0.85 -1.57 -9.71
C LEU A 152 -0.92 -3.10 -9.54
N GLY A 153 -0.77 -3.83 -10.61
CA GLY A 153 -0.99 -5.29 -10.66
C GLY A 153 -0.09 -6.14 -9.74
N ARG A 154 0.95 -5.55 -9.14
CA ARG A 154 1.84 -6.21 -8.17
C ARG A 154 1.57 -5.81 -6.73
N LEU A 155 0.60 -4.94 -6.47
CA LEU A 155 0.31 -4.46 -5.12
C LEU A 155 -0.17 -5.61 -4.22
N GLU A 156 0.49 -5.75 -3.07
CA GLU A 156 0.21 -6.79 -2.07
C GLU A 156 -0.33 -6.19 -0.76
N TYR A 157 0.10 -4.99 -0.43
CA TYR A 157 -0.28 -4.26 0.78
C TYR A 157 -0.71 -2.84 0.43
N PHE A 158 -1.91 -2.47 0.85
CA PHE A 158 -2.46 -1.14 0.66
C PHE A 158 -3.04 -0.61 1.97
N ASP A 159 -2.51 0.50 2.43
CA ASP A 159 -3.04 1.24 3.57
C ASP A 159 -3.49 2.63 3.13
N GLY A 160 -4.78 2.82 3.04
CA GLY A 160 -5.47 4.09 2.78
C GLY A 160 -6.34 4.52 3.97
N SER A 161 -6.06 4.00 5.19
CA SER A 161 -6.80 4.34 6.41
C SER A 161 -6.63 5.79 6.82
N HIS A 162 -7.49 6.28 7.71
CA HIS A 162 -7.43 7.64 8.25
C HIS A 162 -7.34 8.72 7.15
N ASN A 163 -8.32 8.70 6.26
CA ASN A 163 -8.50 9.65 5.17
C ASN A 163 -9.96 10.17 5.13
N GLN A 164 -10.38 10.72 4.01
CA GLN A 164 -11.74 11.24 3.82
C GLN A 164 -12.42 10.58 2.61
N LEU A 165 -12.04 9.33 2.29
CA LEU A 165 -12.52 8.61 1.11
C LEU A 165 -14.02 8.40 1.16
N LEU A 166 -14.72 8.86 0.10
CA LEU A 166 -16.16 8.66 -0.07
C LEU A 166 -16.46 7.36 -0.86
N PHE A 167 -15.59 7.00 -1.78
CA PHE A 167 -15.67 5.80 -2.61
C PHE A 167 -14.28 5.32 -3.03
N LEU A 168 -14.25 4.08 -3.48
CA LEU A 168 -13.04 3.45 -4.04
C LEU A 168 -13.19 3.32 -5.56
N PRO A 169 -12.09 3.30 -6.33
CA PRO A 169 -12.11 3.06 -7.76
C PRO A 169 -12.94 1.82 -8.12
N ALA A 170 -13.80 1.92 -9.14
CA ALA A 170 -14.66 0.81 -9.54
C ALA A 170 -13.86 -0.43 -9.97
N ALA A 171 -12.67 -0.20 -10.52
CA ALA A 171 -11.76 -1.24 -10.98
C ALA A 171 -10.81 -1.79 -9.88
N LEU A 172 -10.96 -1.39 -8.60
CA LEU A 172 -10.08 -1.84 -7.50
C LEU A 172 -9.93 -3.38 -7.44
N GLY A 173 -10.95 -4.11 -7.84
CA GLY A 173 -10.91 -5.58 -7.95
C GLY A 173 -9.86 -6.13 -8.93
N GLN A 174 -9.19 -5.30 -9.73
CA GLN A 174 -8.09 -5.72 -10.63
C GLN A 174 -6.78 -5.95 -9.87
N LEU A 175 -6.65 -5.48 -8.62
CA LEU A 175 -5.49 -5.69 -7.76
C LEU A 175 -5.38 -7.15 -7.27
N ARG A 176 -5.29 -8.10 -8.19
CA ARG A 176 -5.39 -9.55 -7.92
C ARG A 176 -4.31 -10.11 -7.00
N ARG A 177 -3.24 -9.36 -6.72
CA ARG A 177 -2.17 -9.75 -5.79
C ARG A 177 -2.36 -9.17 -4.39
N LEU A 178 -3.36 -8.29 -4.20
CA LEU A 178 -3.61 -7.64 -2.93
C LEU A 178 -3.96 -8.68 -1.85
N ARG A 179 -3.23 -8.62 -0.75
CA ARG A 179 -3.40 -9.50 0.42
C ARG A 179 -3.93 -8.73 1.63
N TYR A 180 -3.52 -7.49 1.80
CA TYR A 180 -3.87 -6.66 2.95
C TYR A 180 -4.41 -5.33 2.47
N ALA A 181 -5.62 -5.00 2.88
CA ALA A 181 -6.27 -3.74 2.56
C ALA A 181 -6.82 -3.08 3.84
N TYR A 182 -6.24 -1.95 4.21
CA TYR A 182 -6.67 -1.13 5.35
C TYR A 182 -7.30 0.16 4.84
N LEU A 183 -8.59 0.33 5.09
CA LEU A 183 -9.43 1.43 4.62
C LEU A 183 -10.31 1.97 5.77
N ASN A 184 -9.93 1.62 7.00
CA ASN A 184 -10.63 2.09 8.20
C ASN A 184 -10.49 3.61 8.36
N ASP A 185 -11.38 4.19 9.17
CA ASP A 185 -11.41 5.62 9.49
C ASP A 185 -11.47 6.49 8.21
N ASN A 186 -12.50 6.22 7.41
CA ASN A 186 -12.84 6.95 6.19
C ASN A 186 -14.35 7.31 6.17
N ARG A 187 -14.87 7.71 5.02
CA ARG A 187 -16.29 8.07 4.82
C ARG A 187 -16.94 7.21 3.75
N LEU A 188 -16.47 5.96 3.56
CA LEU A 188 -16.95 5.07 2.52
C LEU A 188 -18.42 4.73 2.72
N GLU A 189 -19.26 5.07 1.75
CA GLU A 189 -20.70 4.75 1.75
C GLU A 189 -20.97 3.37 1.14
N ARG A 190 -20.15 2.95 0.17
CA ARG A 190 -20.28 1.69 -0.56
C ARG A 190 -18.94 1.17 -1.05
N LEU A 191 -18.91 -0.13 -1.32
CA LEU A 191 -17.75 -0.82 -1.88
C LEU A 191 -17.99 -1.18 -3.36
N PRO A 192 -16.92 -1.27 -4.18
CA PRO A 192 -17.03 -1.72 -5.57
C PRO A 192 -17.68 -3.10 -5.68
N ALA A 193 -18.64 -3.24 -6.59
CA ALA A 193 -19.37 -4.50 -6.78
C ALA A 193 -18.46 -5.69 -7.17
N ARG A 194 -17.28 -5.42 -7.74
CA ARG A 194 -16.30 -6.44 -8.15
C ARG A 194 -15.21 -6.70 -7.11
N LEU A 195 -15.37 -6.26 -5.86
CA LEU A 195 -14.37 -6.48 -4.81
C LEU A 195 -14.00 -7.96 -4.63
N GLY A 196 -14.93 -8.87 -4.90
CA GLY A 196 -14.72 -10.31 -4.82
C GLY A 196 -13.66 -10.90 -5.76
N THR A 197 -13.19 -10.14 -6.76
CA THR A 197 -12.09 -10.57 -7.64
C THR A 197 -10.72 -10.50 -6.97
N LEU A 198 -10.64 -9.92 -5.76
CA LEU A 198 -9.44 -9.92 -4.91
C LEU A 198 -9.24 -11.31 -4.26
N THR A 199 -8.99 -12.32 -5.07
CA THR A 199 -8.96 -13.72 -4.62
C THR A 199 -7.82 -14.07 -3.66
N ARG A 200 -6.79 -13.22 -3.57
CA ARG A 200 -5.65 -13.36 -2.64
C ARG A 200 -5.80 -12.54 -1.36
N LEU A 201 -6.90 -11.78 -1.21
CA LEU A 201 -7.11 -10.92 -0.05
C LEU A 201 -7.21 -11.78 1.22
N GLU A 202 -6.36 -11.52 2.20
CA GLU A 202 -6.27 -12.22 3.46
C GLU A 202 -6.88 -11.40 4.61
N GLU A 203 -6.70 -10.09 4.57
CA GLU A 203 -7.25 -9.18 5.57
C GLU A 203 -7.88 -7.95 4.90
N LEU A 204 -9.08 -7.61 5.34
CA LEU A 204 -9.82 -6.42 4.93
C LEU A 204 -10.32 -5.68 6.17
N ASN A 205 -9.80 -4.48 6.38
CA ASN A 205 -10.24 -3.59 7.44
C ASN A 205 -11.00 -2.38 6.85
N LEU A 206 -12.29 -2.29 7.17
CA LEU A 206 -13.23 -1.25 6.77
C LEU A 206 -13.88 -0.57 7.98
N ALA A 207 -13.28 -0.71 9.17
CA ALA A 207 -13.85 -0.12 10.38
C ALA A 207 -14.03 1.40 10.27
N ASN A 208 -15.00 1.94 10.99
CA ASN A 208 -15.26 3.38 11.08
C ASN A 208 -15.45 4.03 9.70
N ASN A 209 -16.45 3.54 8.97
CA ASN A 209 -16.91 4.07 7.69
C ASN A 209 -18.43 4.32 7.74
N GLN A 210 -19.06 4.56 6.59
CA GLN A 210 -20.50 4.84 6.48
C GLN A 210 -21.23 3.76 5.68
N LEU A 211 -20.70 2.52 5.67
CA LEU A 211 -21.22 1.41 4.87
C LEU A 211 -22.60 0.98 5.38
N THR A 212 -23.57 0.96 4.48
CA THR A 212 -24.93 0.45 4.75
C THR A 212 -25.07 -1.03 4.39
N ASP A 213 -24.23 -1.53 3.51
CA ASP A 213 -24.19 -2.93 3.05
C ASP A 213 -22.79 -3.36 2.62
N LEU A 214 -22.61 -4.66 2.47
CA LEU A 214 -21.41 -5.27 1.88
C LEU A 214 -21.78 -5.98 0.58
N PRO A 215 -20.99 -5.85 -0.51
CA PRO A 215 -21.30 -6.48 -1.78
C PRO A 215 -21.27 -8.01 -1.65
N ALA A 216 -22.26 -8.68 -2.24
CA ALA A 216 -22.34 -10.14 -2.26
C ALA A 216 -21.08 -10.82 -2.83
N SER A 217 -20.38 -10.12 -3.74
CA SER A 217 -19.11 -10.57 -4.33
C SER A 217 -18.02 -10.77 -3.31
N LEU A 218 -18.05 -10.10 -2.15
CA LEU A 218 -17.06 -10.29 -1.08
C LEU A 218 -16.90 -11.77 -0.68
N GLY A 219 -17.98 -12.56 -0.77
CA GLY A 219 -17.94 -13.99 -0.56
C GLY A 219 -17.06 -14.79 -1.54
N GLN A 220 -16.49 -14.15 -2.57
CA GLN A 220 -15.56 -14.75 -3.53
C GLN A 220 -14.07 -14.54 -3.14
N CYS A 221 -13.78 -13.72 -2.12
CA CYS A 221 -12.43 -13.52 -1.60
C CYS A 221 -11.96 -14.77 -0.84
N ALA A 222 -11.65 -15.84 -1.56
CA ALA A 222 -11.47 -17.19 -1.02
C ALA A 222 -10.35 -17.33 0.04
N GLN A 223 -9.38 -16.40 0.04
CA GLN A 223 -8.27 -16.41 1.01
C GLN A 223 -8.53 -15.52 2.23
N LEU A 224 -9.68 -14.85 2.34
CA LEU A 224 -9.96 -13.91 3.42
C LEU A 224 -10.02 -14.65 4.77
N LYS A 225 -9.17 -14.20 5.70
CA LYS A 225 -9.01 -14.73 7.06
C LYS A 225 -9.61 -13.78 8.10
N VAL A 226 -9.43 -12.47 7.88
CA VAL A 226 -9.87 -11.43 8.81
C VAL A 226 -10.72 -10.41 8.07
N LEU A 227 -11.94 -10.19 8.56
CA LEU A 227 -12.86 -9.16 8.08
C LEU A 227 -13.25 -8.26 9.24
N ILE A 228 -12.90 -6.97 9.15
CA ILE A 228 -13.23 -5.97 10.15
C ILE A 228 -14.14 -4.91 9.50
N VAL A 229 -15.35 -4.76 10.01
CA VAL A 229 -16.38 -3.84 9.52
C VAL A 229 -17.06 -3.07 10.66
N SER A 230 -16.39 -2.95 11.80
CA SER A 230 -16.91 -2.23 12.98
C SER A 230 -17.18 -0.75 12.69
N GLY A 231 -18.08 -0.10 13.46
CA GLY A 231 -18.33 1.33 13.33
C GLY A 231 -18.90 1.72 11.95
N ASN A 232 -19.86 0.96 11.44
CA ASN A 232 -20.56 1.21 10.18
C ASN A 232 -22.09 1.28 10.41
N GLN A 233 -22.87 1.26 9.33
CA GLN A 233 -24.34 1.33 9.38
C GLN A 233 -24.99 0.04 8.85
N LEU A 234 -24.29 -1.10 8.98
CA LEU A 234 -24.72 -2.38 8.42
C LEU A 234 -25.95 -2.91 9.18
N LYS A 235 -27.05 -3.14 8.44
CA LYS A 235 -28.28 -3.77 8.96
C LYS A 235 -28.23 -5.29 8.88
N ALA A 236 -27.49 -5.82 7.93
CA ALA A 236 -27.30 -7.25 7.73
C ALA A 236 -25.96 -7.54 7.07
N LEU A 237 -25.44 -8.75 7.31
CA LEU A 237 -24.30 -9.29 6.58
C LEU A 237 -24.78 -10.16 5.41
N PRO A 238 -24.16 -10.09 4.22
CA PRO A 238 -24.60 -10.85 3.07
C PRO A 238 -24.40 -12.35 3.31
N LYS A 239 -25.41 -13.16 2.93
CA LYS A 239 -25.34 -14.64 3.05
C LYS A 239 -24.13 -15.26 2.33
N GLN A 240 -23.60 -14.56 1.34
CA GLN A 240 -22.43 -15.01 0.59
C GLN A 240 -21.15 -15.07 1.42
N LEU A 241 -21.07 -14.39 2.58
CA LEU A 241 -19.94 -14.55 3.52
C LEU A 241 -19.74 -16.01 3.94
N GLY A 242 -20.79 -16.86 3.95
CA GLY A 242 -20.66 -18.29 4.19
C GLY A 242 -19.86 -19.08 3.14
N ARG A 243 -19.31 -18.42 2.12
CA ARG A 243 -18.38 -18.99 1.14
C ARG A 243 -16.90 -18.77 1.51
N LEU A 244 -16.61 -17.93 2.50
CA LEU A 244 -15.25 -17.56 2.92
C LEU A 244 -14.62 -18.65 3.78
N GLN A 245 -14.27 -19.81 3.18
CA GLN A 245 -13.85 -21.01 3.89
C GLN A 245 -12.56 -20.84 4.73
N ASN A 246 -11.81 -19.75 4.49
CA ASN A 246 -10.62 -19.42 5.26
C ASN A 246 -10.87 -18.35 6.33
N LEU A 247 -12.11 -17.85 6.49
CA LEU A 247 -12.40 -16.80 7.47
C LEU A 247 -12.22 -17.37 8.89
N GLU A 248 -11.38 -16.71 9.66
CA GLU A 248 -11.03 -17.07 11.04
C GLU A 248 -11.63 -16.07 12.04
N MET A 249 -11.71 -14.79 11.63
CA MET A 249 -12.17 -13.70 12.48
C MET A 249 -13.11 -12.76 11.72
N LEU A 250 -14.25 -12.44 12.34
CA LEU A 250 -15.22 -11.45 11.90
C LEU A 250 -15.46 -10.44 13.02
N ILE A 251 -15.12 -9.17 12.78
CA ILE A 251 -15.33 -8.07 13.73
C ILE A 251 -16.30 -7.08 13.11
N ALA A 252 -17.50 -6.96 13.68
CA ALA A 252 -18.57 -6.11 13.19
C ALA A 252 -19.28 -5.37 14.34
N ASN A 253 -18.49 -4.84 15.30
CA ASN A 253 -19.00 -4.02 16.39
C ASN A 253 -19.69 -2.77 15.88
N ASP A 254 -20.53 -2.17 16.71
CA ASP A 254 -21.09 -0.83 16.50
C ASP A 254 -21.68 -0.68 15.08
N ASN A 255 -22.65 -1.57 14.79
CA ASN A 255 -23.46 -1.59 13.58
C ASN A 255 -24.95 -1.68 13.95
N GLN A 256 -25.82 -2.02 13.01
CA GLN A 256 -27.26 -2.17 13.20
C GLN A 256 -27.70 -3.61 12.95
N LEU A 257 -26.81 -4.59 13.17
CA LEU A 257 -27.11 -6.00 12.91
C LEU A 257 -28.12 -6.53 13.91
N THR A 258 -29.11 -7.28 13.42
CA THR A 258 -30.12 -7.96 14.23
C THR A 258 -29.94 -9.47 14.28
N ALA A 259 -29.19 -10.04 13.34
CA ALA A 259 -28.90 -11.47 13.26
C ALA A 259 -27.62 -11.74 12.47
N LEU A 260 -27.03 -12.91 12.69
CA LEU A 260 -25.97 -13.46 11.82
C LEU A 260 -26.60 -14.31 10.70
N PRO A 261 -26.06 -14.23 9.46
CA PRO A 261 -26.57 -15.06 8.38
C PRO A 261 -26.30 -16.55 8.64
N ARG A 262 -27.33 -17.37 8.49
CA ARG A 262 -27.26 -18.84 8.71
C ARG A 262 -26.14 -19.53 7.94
N SER A 263 -25.71 -18.95 6.83
CA SER A 263 -24.63 -19.47 5.99
C SER A 263 -23.27 -19.51 6.67
N LEU A 264 -23.04 -18.71 7.74
CA LEU A 264 -21.80 -18.73 8.52
C LEU A 264 -21.54 -20.08 9.16
N ALA A 265 -22.56 -20.91 9.42
CA ALA A 265 -22.40 -22.28 9.91
C ALA A 265 -21.54 -23.18 9.00
N ARG A 266 -21.29 -22.77 7.75
CA ARG A 266 -20.43 -23.49 6.82
C ARG A 266 -18.94 -23.23 7.04
N LEU A 267 -18.59 -22.22 7.86
CA LEU A 267 -17.22 -21.73 8.03
C LEU A 267 -16.52 -22.45 9.19
N ARG A 268 -15.89 -23.57 8.89
CA ARG A 268 -15.22 -24.42 9.91
C ARG A 268 -14.01 -23.76 10.57
N LYS A 269 -13.40 -22.75 9.93
CA LYS A 269 -12.24 -22.02 10.46
C LYS A 269 -12.62 -20.79 11.28
N LEU A 270 -13.88 -20.37 11.26
CA LEU A 270 -14.34 -19.20 11.97
C LEU A 270 -14.32 -19.45 13.47
N LYS A 271 -13.39 -18.81 14.19
CA LYS A 271 -13.16 -18.99 15.63
C LYS A 271 -13.68 -17.83 16.45
N THR A 272 -13.65 -16.63 15.91
CA THR A 272 -13.97 -15.41 16.66
C THR A 272 -14.94 -14.53 15.88
N ILE A 273 -16.02 -14.16 16.53
CA ILE A 273 -17.01 -13.19 16.03
C ILE A 273 -17.21 -12.15 17.12
N ILE A 274 -16.99 -10.87 16.78
CA ILE A 274 -17.21 -9.77 17.72
C ILE A 274 -18.26 -8.85 17.09
N VAL A 275 -19.44 -8.76 17.74
CA VAL A 275 -20.61 -8.02 17.25
C VAL A 275 -21.23 -7.14 18.34
N LYS A 276 -20.40 -6.61 19.22
CA LYS A 276 -20.81 -5.69 20.31
C LYS A 276 -21.46 -4.43 19.74
N GLY A 277 -22.31 -3.77 20.50
CA GLY A 277 -22.95 -2.51 20.05
C GLY A 277 -23.86 -2.67 18.83
N ASN A 278 -24.52 -3.84 18.68
CA ASN A 278 -25.49 -4.14 17.63
C ASN A 278 -26.92 -4.32 18.20
N ALA A 279 -27.91 -4.50 17.36
CA ALA A 279 -29.32 -4.63 17.74
C ALA A 279 -29.77 -6.10 17.90
N PHE A 280 -28.90 -6.96 18.45
CA PHE A 280 -29.25 -8.36 18.71
C PHE A 280 -30.23 -8.49 19.89
N THR A 281 -31.33 -9.21 19.67
CA THR A 281 -32.19 -9.62 20.78
C THR A 281 -31.59 -10.82 21.52
N PRO A 282 -31.96 -11.06 22.80
CA PRO A 282 -31.50 -12.25 23.52
C PRO A 282 -31.75 -13.57 22.77
N GLU A 283 -32.86 -13.65 22.03
CA GLU A 283 -33.20 -14.80 21.21
C GLU A 283 -32.24 -14.92 20.01
N ALA A 284 -31.93 -13.82 19.32
CA ALA A 284 -30.97 -13.81 18.22
C ALA A 284 -29.54 -14.21 18.69
N CYS A 285 -29.15 -13.80 19.89
CA CYS A 285 -27.89 -14.25 20.50
C CYS A 285 -27.84 -15.77 20.70
N ARG A 286 -28.91 -16.35 21.30
CA ARG A 286 -29.01 -17.81 21.46
C ARG A 286 -28.97 -18.55 20.13
N GLN A 287 -29.69 -18.05 19.13
CA GLN A 287 -29.71 -18.65 17.80
C GLN A 287 -28.32 -18.58 17.13
N ALA A 288 -27.61 -17.48 17.27
CA ALA A 288 -26.25 -17.33 16.73
C ALA A 288 -25.26 -18.29 17.41
N GLN A 289 -25.33 -18.45 18.74
CA GLN A 289 -24.52 -19.41 19.48
C GLN A 289 -24.80 -20.85 19.08
N ALA A 290 -26.09 -21.22 18.94
CA ALA A 290 -26.49 -22.56 18.48
C ALA A 290 -26.05 -22.83 17.02
N LEU A 291 -26.02 -21.78 16.18
CA LEU A 291 -25.61 -21.88 14.79
C LEU A 291 -24.10 -22.13 14.63
N LEU A 292 -23.29 -21.62 15.55
CA LEU A 292 -21.82 -21.59 15.49
C LEU A 292 -21.21 -22.10 16.80
N PRO A 293 -21.39 -23.37 17.13
CA PRO A 293 -20.99 -23.93 18.43
C PRO A 293 -19.46 -23.91 18.64
N ASP A 294 -18.67 -23.94 17.56
CA ASP A 294 -17.20 -23.97 17.61
C ASP A 294 -16.57 -22.56 17.61
N ALA A 295 -17.39 -21.50 17.48
CA ALA A 295 -16.92 -20.13 17.46
C ALA A 295 -17.27 -19.39 18.77
N THR A 296 -16.33 -18.56 19.25
CA THR A 296 -16.61 -17.64 20.34
C THR A 296 -17.26 -16.38 19.78
N ILE A 297 -18.48 -16.06 20.26
CA ILE A 297 -19.23 -14.87 19.82
C ILE A 297 -19.36 -13.89 20.98
N TYR A 298 -18.91 -12.66 20.77
CA TYR A 298 -19.00 -11.57 21.74
C TYR A 298 -20.12 -10.60 21.33
N PHE A 299 -21.18 -10.49 22.14
CA PHE A 299 -22.33 -9.60 21.93
C PHE A 299 -22.29 -8.35 22.81
N GLN A 300 -21.57 -8.38 23.94
CA GLN A 300 -21.47 -7.31 24.93
C GLN A 300 -20.02 -6.92 25.17
#